data_446acb44d9eb3b4126e6a4ac601ce4f9
#
_entry.id   446acb44d9eb3b4126e6a4ac601ce4f9
#
_cell.length_a   1.000
_cell.length_b   1.000
_cell.length_c   1.000
_cell.angle_alpha   90.00
_cell.angle_beta   90.00
_cell.angle_gamma   90.00
#
_symmetry.space_group_name_H-M   'P 1'
#
loop_
_entity.id
_entity.type
_entity.pdbx_description
1 polymer ?
#
loop_
_entity_poly.entity_id
_entity_poly.type
_entity_poly.pdbx_seq_one_letter_code
_entity_poly.pdbx_strand_id
1 'polypeptide(L)'
;LYQFKNHENISMSFGDKINAITGLNGIGKTNILDAIFYLGNTKSYFNSSDKQIISLGCSETSIFGKVTKDQEYELLGVFGENRKKTFKKNGKPYTRLVDHIGFLPSVFITPYDISLVFEGSEERRRFMDFTISQINKEYLTELIRYRKVLDQRNAYLKS
;
A
#
# COMPACT_ATOMS: atom_id res chain seq x y z
N LEU A 1 -3.36 -2.97 13.79
CA LEU A 1 -3.61 -3.99 12.76
C LEU A 1 -4.55 -5.03 13.30
N TYR A 2 -5.50 -5.46 12.52
CA TYR A 2 -6.41 -6.54 12.84
C TYR A 2 -6.44 -7.54 11.68
N GLN A 3 -6.15 -8.83 11.97
CA GLN A 3 -6.12 -9.94 11.01
C GLN A 3 -5.29 -9.67 9.74
N PHE A 4 -4.10 -9.07 9.94
CA PHE A 4 -3.21 -8.67 8.85
C PHE A 4 -2.03 -9.64 8.75
N LYS A 5 -1.98 -10.44 7.69
CA LYS A 5 -0.96 -11.47 7.45
C LYS A 5 -0.85 -12.43 8.65
N ASN A 6 0.26 -12.43 9.37
CA ASN A 6 0.48 -13.24 10.57
C ASN A 6 0.13 -12.52 11.89
N HIS A 7 -0.40 -11.31 11.83
CA HIS A 7 -0.79 -10.54 13.01
C HIS A 7 -2.30 -10.59 13.23
N GLU A 8 -2.74 -11.25 14.30
CA GLU A 8 -4.16 -11.29 14.67
C GLU A 8 -4.65 -9.93 15.14
N ASN A 9 -3.94 -9.37 16.13
CA ASN A 9 -4.22 -8.03 16.64
C ASN A 9 -2.94 -7.44 17.22
N ILE A 10 -2.48 -6.32 16.66
CA ILE A 10 -1.29 -5.62 17.15
C ILE A 10 -1.51 -4.11 17.13
N SER A 11 -1.11 -3.45 18.20
CA SER A 11 -1.04 -2.01 18.32
C SER A 11 0.39 -1.59 18.59
N MET A 12 0.86 -0.54 17.91
CA MET A 12 2.21 -0.01 18.05
C MET A 12 2.16 1.51 18.00
N SER A 13 3.03 2.13 18.79
CA SER A 13 3.30 3.57 18.72
C SER A 13 4.71 3.78 18.18
N PHE A 14 4.87 4.76 17.32
CA PHE A 14 6.13 5.11 16.69
C PHE A 14 6.58 6.48 17.18
N GLY A 15 7.89 6.63 17.38
CA GLY A 15 8.51 7.94 17.66
C GLY A 15 8.73 8.74 16.37
N ASP A 16 9.06 10.01 16.55
CA ASP A 16 9.11 11.00 15.43
C ASP A 16 10.31 10.83 14.48
N LYS A 17 11.33 10.07 14.87
CA LYS A 17 12.57 9.99 14.08
C LYS A 17 12.83 8.56 13.62
N ILE A 18 13.62 7.80 14.38
CA ILE A 18 14.04 6.45 14.04
C ILE A 18 13.30 5.44 14.91
N ASN A 19 12.67 4.46 14.26
CA ASN A 19 12.02 3.36 14.93
C ASN A 19 12.65 2.05 14.45
N ALA A 20 13.18 1.25 15.38
CA ALA A 20 13.76 -0.05 15.11
C ALA A 20 12.79 -1.15 15.51
N ILE A 21 12.40 -2.00 14.57
CA ILE A 21 11.56 -3.16 14.81
C ILE A 21 12.47 -4.40 14.88
N THR A 22 12.64 -4.95 16.07
CA THR A 22 13.53 -6.09 16.36
C THR A 22 12.74 -7.32 16.79
N GLY A 23 13.35 -8.49 16.72
CA GLY A 23 12.75 -9.76 17.12
C GLY A 23 13.22 -10.93 16.27
N LEU A 24 12.75 -12.12 16.59
CA LEU A 24 13.10 -13.36 15.89
C LEU A 24 12.65 -13.33 14.41
N ASN A 25 13.31 -14.14 13.58
CA ASN A 25 12.89 -14.29 12.18
C ASN A 25 11.51 -14.98 12.13
N GLY A 26 10.71 -14.57 11.14
CA GLY A 26 9.35 -15.10 10.98
C GLY A 26 8.26 -14.44 11.85
N ILE A 27 8.60 -13.62 12.86
CA ILE A 27 7.60 -12.99 13.76
C ILE A 27 6.71 -11.93 13.07
N GLY A 28 7.05 -11.53 11.86
CA GLY A 28 6.24 -10.57 11.10
C GLY A 28 6.74 -9.12 11.09
N LYS A 29 8.01 -8.86 11.44
CA LYS A 29 8.59 -7.49 11.40
C LYS A 29 8.34 -6.78 10.07
N THR A 30 8.63 -7.46 8.97
CA THR A 30 8.40 -6.94 7.60
C THR A 30 6.92 -6.72 7.31
N ASN A 31 6.04 -7.53 7.90
CA ASN A 31 4.60 -7.36 7.73
C ASN A 31 4.06 -6.09 8.41
N ILE A 32 4.70 -5.63 9.48
CA ILE A 32 4.39 -4.34 10.11
C ILE A 32 4.77 -3.20 9.17
N LEU A 33 5.97 -3.24 8.57
CA LEU A 33 6.40 -2.25 7.59
C LEU A 33 5.48 -2.23 6.37
N ASP A 34 5.08 -3.42 5.88
CA ASP A 34 4.13 -3.54 4.77
C ASP A 34 2.74 -2.98 5.12
N ALA A 35 2.30 -3.12 6.37
CA ALA A 35 1.05 -2.50 6.82
C ALA A 35 1.11 -0.97 6.81
N ILE A 36 2.24 -0.38 7.22
CA ILE A 36 2.46 1.08 7.15
C ILE A 36 2.44 1.53 5.68
N PHE A 37 3.16 0.81 4.82
CA PHE A 37 3.14 1.08 3.38
C PHE A 37 1.73 0.94 2.79
N TYR A 38 1.00 -0.10 3.17
CA TYR A 38 -0.39 -0.33 2.73
C TYR A 38 -1.32 0.81 3.17
N LEU A 39 -1.15 1.30 4.39
CA LEU A 39 -1.92 2.42 4.91
C LEU A 39 -1.74 3.69 4.07
N GLY A 40 -0.55 3.94 3.54
CA GLY A 40 -0.28 5.09 2.67
C GLY A 40 -0.66 4.88 1.20
N ASN A 41 -0.54 3.65 0.71
CA ASN A 41 -0.59 3.36 -0.73
C ASN A 41 -1.77 2.48 -1.16
N THR A 42 -2.63 2.07 -0.23
CA THR A 42 -3.79 1.19 -0.45
C THR A 42 -3.48 -0.17 -1.09
N LYS A 43 -2.22 -0.57 -1.12
CA LYS A 43 -1.74 -1.84 -1.65
C LYS A 43 -0.50 -2.32 -0.90
N SER A 44 -0.29 -3.63 -0.86
CA SER A 44 0.93 -4.22 -0.31
C SER A 44 2.13 -3.95 -1.23
N TYR A 45 3.31 -3.83 -0.63
CA TYR A 45 4.55 -3.83 -1.37
C TYR A 45 4.89 -5.22 -1.90
N PHE A 46 4.68 -6.27 -1.08
CA PHE A 46 5.07 -7.63 -1.39
C PHE A 46 4.00 -8.47 -2.10
N ASN A 47 2.73 -8.14 -1.91
CA ASN A 47 1.63 -8.96 -2.37
C ASN A 47 0.82 -8.26 -3.46
N SER A 48 0.55 -8.95 -4.55
CA SER A 48 -0.25 -8.43 -5.67
C SER A 48 -1.75 -8.47 -5.40
N SER A 49 -2.20 -9.32 -4.47
CA SER A 49 -3.61 -9.52 -4.13
C SER A 49 -3.90 -9.21 -2.67
N ASP A 50 -4.99 -8.49 -2.41
CA ASP A 50 -5.44 -8.20 -1.05
C ASP A 50 -5.84 -9.47 -0.28
N LYS A 51 -6.24 -10.54 -0.95
CA LYS A 51 -6.53 -11.83 -0.30
C LYS A 51 -5.33 -12.42 0.43
N GLN A 52 -4.10 -12.19 -0.08
CA GLN A 52 -2.86 -12.67 0.52
C GLN A 52 -2.45 -11.89 1.78
N ILE A 53 -3.16 -10.82 2.10
CA ILE A 53 -2.88 -9.95 3.24
C ILE A 53 -3.80 -10.26 4.41
N ILE A 54 -4.94 -10.89 4.15
CA ILE A 54 -5.86 -11.35 5.19
C ILE A 54 -5.22 -12.54 5.91
N SER A 55 -5.28 -12.56 7.23
CA SER A 55 -4.78 -13.69 8.02
C SER A 55 -5.46 -14.99 7.63
N LEU A 56 -4.71 -16.08 7.66
CA LEU A 56 -5.22 -17.39 7.28
C LEU A 56 -6.45 -17.79 8.13
N GLY A 57 -7.52 -18.19 7.45
CA GLY A 57 -8.78 -18.57 8.11
C GLY A 57 -9.69 -17.37 8.45
N CYS A 58 -9.30 -16.14 8.13
CA CYS A 58 -10.11 -14.95 8.33
C CYS A 58 -10.69 -14.45 7.02
N SER A 59 -11.83 -13.78 7.10
CA SER A 59 -12.55 -13.24 5.94
C SER A 59 -12.29 -11.76 5.68
N GLU A 60 -11.77 -11.04 6.68
CA GLU A 60 -11.49 -9.60 6.56
C GLU A 60 -10.27 -9.17 7.39
N THR A 61 -9.73 -8.02 7.06
CA THR A 61 -8.63 -7.37 7.77
C THR A 61 -8.87 -5.87 7.86
N SER A 62 -8.25 -5.24 8.87
CA SER A 62 -8.23 -3.80 8.96
C SER A 62 -6.88 -3.25 9.40
N ILE A 63 -6.55 -2.09 8.88
CA ILE A 63 -5.37 -1.32 9.23
C ILE A 63 -5.83 0.05 9.69
N PHE A 64 -5.54 0.38 10.92
CA PHE A 64 -5.78 1.70 11.49
C PHE A 64 -4.47 2.37 11.82
N GLY A 65 -4.36 3.68 11.56
CA GLY A 65 -3.22 4.48 11.94
C GLY A 65 -3.60 5.93 12.23
N LYS A 66 -2.92 6.51 13.22
CA LYS A 66 -2.93 7.94 13.47
C LYS A 66 -1.69 8.57 12.87
N VAL A 67 -1.85 9.63 12.14
CA VAL A 67 -0.79 10.33 11.41
C VAL A 67 -0.82 11.80 11.77
N THR A 68 0.28 12.32 12.28
CA THR A 68 0.44 13.75 12.58
C THR A 68 1.13 14.44 11.42
N LYS A 69 0.52 15.51 10.92
CA LYS A 69 1.07 16.43 9.93
C LYS A 69 0.93 17.87 10.44
N ASP A 70 0.06 18.66 9.79
CA ASP A 70 -0.47 19.93 10.26
C ASP A 70 -1.44 19.76 11.45
N GLN A 71 -2.08 18.62 11.51
CA GLN A 71 -2.96 18.15 12.59
C GLN A 71 -2.93 16.62 12.64
N GLU A 72 -3.61 16.03 13.63
CA GLU A 72 -3.78 14.58 13.72
C GLU A 72 -4.86 14.10 12.74
N TYR A 73 -4.56 13.05 12.01
CA TYR A 73 -5.47 12.37 11.10
C TYR A 73 -5.60 10.89 11.47
N GLU A 74 -6.82 10.39 11.42
CA GLU A 74 -7.12 8.98 11.54
C GLU A 74 -7.33 8.37 10.15
N LEU A 75 -6.55 7.34 9.86
CA LEU A 75 -6.66 6.56 8.63
C LEU A 75 -7.14 5.16 8.97
N LEU A 76 -8.10 4.65 8.22
CA LEU A 76 -8.63 3.30 8.37
C LEU A 76 -8.79 2.66 7.00
N GLY A 77 -8.06 1.59 6.76
CA GLY A 77 -8.27 0.67 5.63
C GLY A 77 -8.99 -0.58 6.10
N VAL A 78 -10.07 -0.97 5.43
CA VAL A 78 -10.81 -2.21 5.69
C VAL A 78 -11.06 -2.91 4.37
N PHE A 79 -10.80 -4.21 4.32
CA PHE A 79 -11.05 -5.03 3.14
C PHE A 79 -11.20 -6.50 3.53
N GLY A 80 -11.81 -7.28 2.65
CA GLY A 80 -12.11 -8.68 2.90
C GLY A 80 -12.44 -9.44 1.62
N GLU A 81 -12.64 -10.75 1.73
CA GLU A 81 -12.96 -11.58 0.58
C GLU A 81 -14.28 -11.19 -0.09
N ASN A 82 -15.29 -10.90 0.72
CA ASN A 82 -16.64 -10.50 0.29
C ASN A 82 -16.93 -9.03 0.57
N ARG A 83 -15.93 -8.24 0.91
CA ARG A 83 -16.06 -6.84 1.27
C ARG A 83 -15.23 -5.96 0.37
N LYS A 84 -15.89 -5.00 -0.27
CA LYS A 84 -15.19 -3.99 -1.07
C LYS A 84 -14.19 -3.23 -0.20
N LYS A 85 -12.96 -3.12 -0.69
CA LYS A 85 -11.91 -2.32 -0.07
C LYS A 85 -12.37 -0.89 0.14
N THR A 86 -12.26 -0.42 1.37
CA THR A 86 -12.65 0.93 1.78
C THR A 86 -11.53 1.57 2.57
N PHE A 87 -11.19 2.82 2.22
CA PHE A 87 -10.30 3.66 3.01
C PHE A 87 -11.07 4.87 3.51
N LYS A 88 -10.82 5.24 4.78
CA LYS A 88 -11.43 6.40 5.44
C LYS A 88 -10.33 7.30 5.98
N LYS A 89 -10.58 8.60 5.96
CA LYS A 89 -9.81 9.63 6.64
C LYS A 89 -10.74 10.40 7.59
N ASN A 90 -10.41 10.43 8.88
CA ASN A 90 -11.24 11.04 9.93
C ASN A 90 -12.70 10.54 9.85
N GLY A 91 -12.90 9.23 9.72
CA GLY A 91 -14.21 8.59 9.60
C GLY A 91 -14.88 8.71 8.23
N LYS A 92 -14.46 9.62 7.35
CA LYS A 92 -15.05 9.86 6.02
C LYS A 92 -14.42 8.94 4.98
N PRO A 93 -15.19 8.10 4.26
CA PRO A 93 -14.66 7.23 3.22
C PRO A 93 -14.23 8.03 1.98
N TYR A 94 -13.16 7.59 1.34
CA TYR A 94 -12.80 8.08 0.01
C TYR A 94 -13.76 7.52 -1.04
N THR A 95 -14.22 8.37 -1.94
CA THR A 95 -15.04 7.94 -3.09
C THR A 95 -14.23 7.09 -4.06
N ARG A 96 -12.98 7.47 -4.29
CA ARG A 96 -12.02 6.72 -5.10
C ARG A 96 -10.74 6.50 -4.29
N LEU A 97 -10.21 5.28 -4.29
CA LEU A 97 -8.97 4.96 -3.55
C LEU A 97 -7.77 5.79 -4.03
N VAL A 98 -7.79 6.20 -5.30
CA VAL A 98 -6.74 7.04 -5.88
C VAL A 98 -6.63 8.41 -5.19
N ASP A 99 -7.72 8.91 -4.60
CA ASP A 99 -7.73 10.20 -3.92
C ASP A 99 -6.98 10.16 -2.57
N HIS A 100 -6.73 8.94 -2.05
CA HIS A 100 -5.91 8.69 -0.87
C HIS A 100 -4.40 8.74 -1.16
N ILE A 101 -3.99 8.35 -2.38
CA ILE A 101 -2.57 8.31 -2.77
C ILE A 101 -1.94 9.69 -2.64
N GLY A 102 -0.74 9.74 -2.04
CA GLY A 102 -0.01 10.98 -1.77
C GLY A 102 -0.43 11.69 -0.48
N PHE A 103 -1.42 11.16 0.26
CA PHE A 103 -1.70 11.69 1.59
C PHE A 103 -0.59 11.35 2.58
N LEU A 104 -0.08 10.12 2.54
CA LEU A 104 1.07 9.63 3.30
C LEU A 104 2.14 9.12 2.32
N PRO A 105 2.91 10.02 1.69
CA PRO A 105 3.96 9.60 0.78
C PRO A 105 5.04 8.84 1.55
N SER A 106 5.49 7.73 0.98
CA SER A 106 6.43 6.83 1.62
C SER A 106 7.40 6.20 0.63
N VAL A 107 8.62 5.98 1.07
CA VAL A 107 9.61 5.19 0.35
C VAL A 107 9.78 3.87 1.12
N PHE A 108 9.70 2.77 0.41
CA PHE A 108 9.95 1.44 0.94
C PHE A 108 11.19 0.87 0.25
N ILE A 109 12.16 0.41 1.02
CA ILE A 109 13.41 -0.13 0.50
C ILE A 109 13.64 -1.52 1.10
N THR A 110 13.97 -2.46 0.24
CA THR A 110 14.30 -3.84 0.59
C THR A 110 15.62 -4.27 -0.02
N PRO A 111 16.26 -5.35 0.46
CA PRO A 111 17.42 -5.92 -0.19
C PRO A 111 17.18 -6.33 -1.66
N TYR A 112 15.94 -6.57 -2.06
CA TYR A 112 15.57 -6.94 -3.43
C TYR A 112 15.57 -5.75 -4.39
N ASP A 113 15.52 -4.52 -3.90
CA ASP A 113 15.49 -3.31 -4.75
C ASP A 113 16.82 -3.04 -5.48
N ILE A 114 17.83 -3.83 -5.19
CA ILE A 114 19.05 -3.90 -5.99
C ILE A 114 18.73 -4.24 -7.46
N SER A 115 17.61 -4.90 -7.72
CA SER A 115 17.07 -5.15 -9.05
C SER A 115 16.86 -3.87 -9.88
N LEU A 116 16.59 -2.73 -9.26
CA LEU A 116 16.48 -1.43 -9.94
C LEU A 116 17.77 -1.05 -10.69
N VAL A 117 18.91 -1.54 -10.21
CA VAL A 117 20.23 -1.30 -10.82
C VAL A 117 20.52 -2.33 -11.91
N PHE A 118 20.27 -3.61 -11.66
CA PHE A 118 20.68 -4.72 -12.51
C PHE A 118 19.61 -5.20 -13.50
N GLU A 119 18.34 -5.02 -13.19
CA GLU A 119 17.24 -5.45 -14.06
C GLU A 119 16.87 -4.40 -15.12
N GLY A 120 15.89 -4.76 -15.95
CA GLY A 120 15.50 -3.99 -17.12
C GLY A 120 14.86 -2.64 -16.83
N SER A 121 14.61 -1.89 -17.88
CA SER A 121 14.01 -0.55 -17.82
C SER A 121 12.58 -0.55 -17.26
N GLU A 122 11.91 -1.70 -17.23
CA GLU A 122 10.53 -1.80 -16.73
C GLU A 122 10.44 -1.55 -15.22
N GLU A 123 11.31 -2.16 -14.42
CA GLU A 123 11.34 -1.96 -12.96
C GLU A 123 11.66 -0.50 -12.61
N ARG A 124 12.62 0.11 -13.32
CA ARG A 124 12.92 1.53 -13.15
C ARG A 124 11.73 2.43 -13.48
N ARG A 125 11.00 2.15 -14.56
CA ARG A 125 9.77 2.90 -14.90
C ARG A 125 8.70 2.73 -13.83
N ARG A 126 8.49 1.51 -13.34
CA ARG A 126 7.52 1.24 -12.25
C ARG A 126 7.86 2.03 -10.98
N PHE A 127 9.13 2.07 -10.62
CA PHE A 127 9.60 2.83 -9.47
C PHE A 127 9.36 4.33 -9.66
N MET A 128 9.70 4.89 -10.83
CA MET A 128 9.45 6.29 -11.15
C MET A 128 7.95 6.62 -11.17
N ASP A 129 7.15 5.80 -11.86
CA ASP A 129 5.68 5.95 -11.88
C ASP A 129 5.11 5.97 -10.47
N PHE A 130 5.56 5.06 -9.60
CA PHE A 130 5.11 4.99 -8.23
C PHE A 130 5.49 6.25 -7.43
N THR A 131 6.74 6.68 -7.53
CA THR A 131 7.25 7.85 -6.81
C THR A 131 6.55 9.13 -7.24
N ILE A 132 6.45 9.37 -8.55
CA ILE A 132 5.81 10.57 -9.10
C ILE A 132 4.31 10.58 -8.76
N SER A 133 3.66 9.42 -8.79
CA SER A 133 2.23 9.30 -8.46
C SER A 133 1.88 9.72 -7.03
N GLN A 134 2.82 9.64 -6.11
CA GLN A 134 2.60 10.07 -4.72
C GLN A 134 2.65 11.60 -4.55
N ILE A 135 3.32 12.30 -5.43
CA ILE A 135 3.54 13.76 -5.33
C ILE A 135 2.77 14.57 -6.38
N ASN A 136 2.35 13.93 -7.47
CA ASN A 136 1.62 14.55 -8.56
C ASN A 136 0.34 13.80 -8.91
N LYS A 137 -0.82 14.37 -8.55
CA LYS A 137 -2.13 13.75 -8.79
C LYS A 137 -2.54 13.75 -10.26
N GLU A 138 -2.10 14.72 -11.03
CA GLU A 138 -2.35 14.79 -12.47
C GLU A 138 -1.63 13.64 -13.18
N TYR A 139 -0.34 13.47 -12.87
CA TYR A 139 0.44 12.34 -13.37
C TYR A 139 -0.22 11.01 -13.04
N LEU A 140 -0.65 10.81 -11.80
CA LEU A 140 -1.34 9.58 -11.38
C LEU A 140 -2.62 9.34 -12.20
N THR A 141 -3.38 10.38 -12.46
CA THR A 141 -4.63 10.28 -13.25
C THR A 141 -4.33 9.88 -14.69
N GLU A 142 -3.36 10.51 -15.32
CA GLU A 142 -2.96 10.18 -16.71
C GLU A 142 -2.30 8.79 -16.80
N LEU A 143 -1.52 8.39 -15.81
CA LEU A 143 -0.94 7.04 -15.75
C LEU A 143 -2.02 5.95 -15.68
N ILE A 144 -3.07 6.15 -14.88
CA ILE A 144 -4.21 5.23 -14.81
C ILE A 144 -4.92 5.16 -16.15
N ARG A 145 -5.16 6.30 -16.78
CA ARG A 145 -5.79 6.39 -18.10
C ARG A 145 -4.96 5.66 -19.16
N TYR A 146 -3.67 5.93 -19.20
CA TYR A 146 -2.74 5.28 -20.11
C TYR A 146 -2.76 3.75 -19.97
N ARG A 147 -2.64 3.25 -18.73
CA ARG A 147 -2.68 1.79 -18.49
C ARG A 147 -3.98 1.16 -18.94
N LYS A 148 -5.12 1.80 -18.66
CA LYS A 148 -6.43 1.31 -19.12
C LYS A 148 -6.50 1.20 -20.65
N VAL A 149 -6.04 2.22 -21.38
CA VAL A 149 -6.04 2.22 -22.85
C VAL A 149 -5.07 1.16 -23.40
N LEU A 150 -3.91 1.01 -22.75
CA LEU A 150 -2.93 -0.01 -23.13
C LEU A 150 -3.50 -1.43 -22.98
N ASP A 151 -4.17 -1.70 -21.86
CA ASP A 151 -4.82 -3.01 -21.62
C ASP A 151 -5.92 -3.29 -22.63
N GLN A 152 -6.75 -2.30 -22.97
CA GLN A 152 -7.79 -2.42 -24.01
C GLN A 152 -7.19 -2.71 -25.38
N ARG A 153 -6.14 -1.96 -25.78
CA ARG A 153 -5.42 -2.20 -27.02
C ARG A 153 -4.85 -3.62 -27.09
N ASN A 154 -4.19 -4.04 -25.99
CA ASN A 154 -3.56 -5.37 -25.95
C ASN A 154 -4.59 -6.51 -25.96
N ALA A 155 -5.75 -6.31 -25.35
CA ALA A 155 -6.86 -7.26 -25.44
C ALA A 155 -7.38 -7.38 -26.88
N TYR A 156 -7.59 -6.24 -27.56
CA TYR A 156 -8.04 -6.22 -28.96
C TYR A 156 -7.06 -6.87 -29.93
N LEU A 157 -5.76 -6.72 -29.72
CA LEU A 157 -4.72 -7.33 -30.57
C LEU A 157 -4.56 -8.85 -30.35
N LYS A 158 -5.13 -9.40 -29.29
CA LYS A 158 -5.09 -10.84 -28.98
C LYS A 158 -6.36 -11.58 -29.40
N SER A 159 -7.42 -10.84 -29.76
CA SER A 159 -8.68 -11.38 -30.29
C SER A 159 -8.59 -11.61 -31.82
#